data_cade84fa5a2c3aaf7b4ea9dc12565f83
#
_entry.id   cade84fa5a2c3aaf7b4ea9dc12565f83
#
_cell.length_a   1.000
_cell.length_b   1.000
_cell.length_c   1.000
_cell.angle_alpha   90.00
_cell.angle_beta   90.00
_cell.angle_gamma   90.00
#
_symmetry.space_group_name_H-M   'P 1'
#
loop_
_entity.id
_entity.type
_entity.pdbx_description
1 polymer ?
#
loop_
_entity_poly.entity_id
_entity_poly.type
_entity_poly.pdbx_seq_one_letter_code
_entity_poly.pdbx_strand_id
1 'polypeptide(L)'
;MKLKVVQWVLALLLLAPCTQAQSIWDATHLANVKQSIHEPFYATAYQALQAEADKLLDVQPLSVMMKEKVPASGNKHDYMSQARYYWPDPTKPDGLPYVSRDGESNPELNKLDRNRLGATASRVTTLALAWYFSGEEKYAQKATELIRVWFFDKDTRMNPNLEYAQMIPGHNGGKGRCYGVLDSYSFVEMLDAVKLLEQSKSFTAKDSKQLQAWFGKLLNWILTSPQGQEESRQANNHSTAYDAQVIAIALYTGNLKVAREVINAVPAKRIFTQIEPDGRQPHELRRTLAFGYSQYNLTHLLDIFCMAEKIGIRIDNATSPDGRNFY
;
A
#
# COMPACT_ATOMS: atom_id res chain seq x y z
N MET A 1 24.92 42.48 52.87
CA MET A 1 24.37 42.64 51.52
C MET A 1 24.62 41.36 50.76
N LYS A 2 23.60 40.45 50.73
CA LYS A 2 23.72 39.12 50.07
C LYS A 2 23.03 39.17 48.72
N LEU A 3 23.81 39.07 47.64
CA LEU A 3 23.29 38.95 46.27
C LEU A 3 22.67 37.56 46.12
N LYS A 4 21.39 37.50 45.80
CA LYS A 4 20.72 36.27 45.32
C LYS A 4 20.93 36.14 43.83
N VAL A 5 21.71 35.13 43.41
CA VAL A 5 21.83 34.71 42.03
C VAL A 5 20.60 33.89 41.71
N VAL A 6 19.74 34.41 40.85
CA VAL A 6 18.60 33.67 40.28
C VAL A 6 19.11 32.88 39.09
N GLN A 7 19.25 31.56 39.26
CA GLN A 7 19.54 30.65 38.15
C GLN A 7 18.27 30.44 37.33
N TRP A 8 18.27 30.98 36.12
CA TRP A 8 17.28 30.61 35.08
C TRP A 8 17.69 29.27 34.52
N VAL A 9 17.01 28.21 34.88
CA VAL A 9 17.07 26.92 34.17
C VAL A 9 16.21 27.05 32.95
N LEU A 10 16.85 27.32 31.80
CA LEU A 10 16.21 27.16 30.50
C LEU A 10 15.99 25.67 30.26
N ALA A 11 14.79 25.18 30.50
CA ALA A 11 14.36 23.88 30.00
C ALA A 11 14.25 23.97 28.47
N LEU A 12 15.32 23.62 27.78
CA LEU A 12 15.23 23.25 26.36
C LEU A 12 14.38 21.99 26.27
N LEU A 13 13.08 22.17 26.05
CA LEU A 13 12.25 21.11 25.45
C LEU A 13 12.82 20.85 24.06
N LEU A 14 13.71 19.86 23.98
CA LEU A 14 14.03 19.19 22.73
C LEU A 14 12.70 18.61 22.24
N LEU A 15 11.99 19.37 21.41
CA LEU A 15 11.01 18.81 20.49
C LEU A 15 11.81 17.85 19.62
N ALA A 16 11.90 16.58 20.03
CA ALA A 16 12.30 15.52 19.13
C ALA A 16 11.42 15.70 17.89
N PRO A 17 11.99 15.80 16.68
CA PRO A 17 11.17 15.77 15.47
C PRO A 17 10.31 14.54 15.63
N CYS A 18 8.99 14.71 15.56
CA CYS A 18 8.06 13.62 15.47
C CYS A 18 8.38 12.93 14.11
N THR A 19 9.35 12.03 14.14
CA THR A 19 9.61 11.14 13.03
C THR A 19 8.32 10.37 12.88
N GLN A 20 7.54 10.69 11.84
CA GLN A 20 6.33 9.95 11.54
C GLN A 20 6.72 8.48 11.48
N ALA A 21 6.23 7.70 12.45
CA ALA A 21 6.55 6.30 12.57
C ALA A 21 6.16 5.58 11.28
N GLN A 22 6.90 4.54 10.94
CA GLN A 22 6.50 3.58 9.92
C GLN A 22 5.13 3.02 10.29
N SER A 23 4.32 2.66 9.29
CA SER A 23 2.93 2.28 9.54
C SER A 23 2.80 0.80 9.94
N ILE A 24 3.46 -0.12 9.26
CA ILE A 24 3.42 -1.56 9.55
C ILE A 24 4.75 -2.09 10.12
N TRP A 25 5.89 -1.53 9.71
CA TRP A 25 7.19 -1.99 10.18
C TRP A 25 7.51 -1.46 11.58
N ASP A 26 8.23 -2.26 12.36
CA ASP A 26 8.75 -1.83 13.66
C ASP A 26 10.14 -1.23 13.51
N ALA A 27 10.25 0.09 13.76
CA ALA A 27 11.51 0.82 13.63
C ALA A 27 12.58 0.33 14.61
N THR A 28 12.19 -0.08 15.82
CA THR A 28 13.11 -0.63 16.83
C THR A 28 13.64 -1.98 16.37
N HIS A 29 12.74 -2.84 15.87
CA HIS A 29 13.13 -4.13 15.29
C HIS A 29 14.10 -3.95 14.12
N LEU A 30 13.78 -3.07 13.16
CA LEU A 30 14.66 -2.79 12.03
C LEU A 30 16.03 -2.28 12.47
N ALA A 31 16.09 -1.41 13.49
CA ALA A 31 17.35 -0.92 14.03
C ALA A 31 18.18 -2.04 14.70
N ASN A 32 17.52 -2.94 15.44
CA ASN A 32 18.18 -4.10 16.05
C ASN A 32 18.73 -5.07 14.98
N VAL A 33 17.92 -5.37 13.97
CA VAL A 33 18.37 -6.18 12.82
C VAL A 33 19.57 -5.54 12.13
N LYS A 34 19.56 -4.21 11.93
CA LYS A 34 20.67 -3.50 11.30
C LYS A 34 21.98 -3.64 12.10
N GLN A 35 21.91 -3.62 13.43
CA GLN A 35 23.09 -3.81 14.29
C GLN A 35 23.65 -5.23 14.19
N SER A 36 22.79 -6.22 14.00
CA SER A 36 23.13 -7.64 13.93
C SER A 36 23.16 -8.21 12.52
N ILE A 37 23.14 -7.38 11.48
CA ILE A 37 22.89 -7.79 10.11
C ILE A 37 23.91 -8.82 9.55
N HIS A 38 25.12 -8.84 10.12
CA HIS A 38 26.19 -9.76 9.74
C HIS A 38 26.23 -11.04 10.58
N GLU A 39 25.37 -11.17 11.61
CA GLU A 39 25.23 -12.40 12.37
C GLU A 39 24.68 -13.55 11.50
N PRO A 40 25.06 -14.81 11.77
CA PRO A 40 24.68 -15.94 10.92
C PRO A 40 23.19 -16.04 10.66
N PHE A 41 22.34 -15.64 11.60
CA PHE A 41 20.89 -15.68 11.48
C PHE A 41 20.36 -14.73 10.37
N TYR A 42 20.95 -13.53 10.24
CA TYR A 42 20.51 -12.52 9.28
C TYR A 42 21.35 -12.48 8.00
N ALA A 43 22.58 -12.94 8.05
CA ALA A 43 23.57 -12.77 6.98
C ALA A 43 23.08 -13.31 5.61
N THR A 44 22.46 -14.48 5.59
CA THR A 44 21.93 -15.07 4.35
C THR A 44 20.82 -14.23 3.74
N ALA A 45 19.86 -13.75 4.55
CA ALA A 45 18.77 -12.90 4.08
C ALA A 45 19.30 -11.54 3.60
N TYR A 46 20.29 -10.98 4.30
CA TYR A 46 20.94 -9.73 3.88
C TYR A 46 21.68 -9.85 2.56
N GLN A 47 22.45 -10.92 2.36
CA GLN A 47 23.11 -11.20 1.08
C GLN A 47 22.10 -11.35 -0.07
N ALA A 48 20.99 -12.05 0.18
CA ALA A 48 19.92 -12.18 -0.81
C ALA A 48 19.28 -10.82 -1.16
N LEU A 49 19.02 -9.97 -0.15
CA LEU A 49 18.53 -8.61 -0.35
C LEU A 49 19.48 -7.78 -1.20
N GLN A 50 20.78 -7.80 -0.90
CA GLN A 50 21.80 -7.06 -1.67
C GLN A 50 21.87 -7.57 -3.12
N ALA A 51 21.92 -8.89 -3.31
CA ALA A 51 21.97 -9.48 -4.64
C ALA A 51 20.73 -9.13 -5.49
N GLU A 52 19.54 -9.04 -4.87
CA GLU A 52 18.35 -8.61 -5.56
C GLU A 52 18.36 -7.11 -5.85
N ALA A 53 18.80 -6.30 -4.91
CA ALA A 53 18.91 -4.85 -5.09
C ALA A 53 19.96 -4.47 -6.16
N ASP A 54 21.07 -5.19 -6.24
CA ASP A 54 22.09 -4.97 -7.28
C ASP A 54 21.53 -5.20 -8.69
N LYS A 55 20.71 -6.23 -8.90
CA LYS A 55 20.01 -6.46 -10.19
C LYS A 55 19.09 -5.30 -10.57
N LEU A 56 18.56 -4.59 -9.57
CA LEU A 56 17.64 -3.47 -9.80
C LEU A 56 18.33 -2.16 -10.19
N LEU A 57 19.65 -2.04 -10.03
CA LEU A 57 20.38 -0.80 -10.36
C LEU A 57 20.30 -0.46 -11.86
N ASP A 58 20.32 -1.47 -12.71
CA ASP A 58 20.32 -1.30 -14.16
C ASP A 58 18.93 -1.40 -14.81
N VAL A 59 17.87 -1.68 -14.03
CA VAL A 59 16.53 -1.80 -14.61
C VAL A 59 16.00 -0.45 -15.06
N GLN A 60 15.30 -0.45 -16.20
CA GLN A 60 14.58 0.75 -16.63
C GLN A 60 13.38 1.01 -15.72
N PRO A 61 13.13 2.28 -15.36
CA PRO A 61 11.90 2.65 -14.65
C PRO A 61 10.66 2.28 -15.45
N LEU A 62 9.64 1.82 -14.74
CA LEU A 62 8.33 1.55 -15.33
C LEU A 62 7.43 2.78 -15.21
N SER A 63 6.46 2.90 -16.14
CA SER A 63 5.47 3.96 -16.10
C SER A 63 4.13 3.52 -16.68
N VAL A 64 3.09 4.29 -16.39
CA VAL A 64 1.76 4.10 -16.98
C VAL A 64 1.74 4.36 -18.49
N MET A 65 2.78 5.00 -19.05
CA MET A 65 2.91 5.25 -20.48
C MET A 65 3.25 3.98 -21.28
N MET A 66 3.61 2.88 -20.60
CA MET A 66 4.01 1.62 -21.24
C MET A 66 2.84 0.67 -21.53
N LYS A 67 1.61 1.01 -21.08
CA LYS A 67 0.45 0.17 -21.39
C LYS A 67 0.11 0.18 -22.87
N GLU A 68 -0.38 -0.95 -23.38
CA GLU A 68 -0.73 -1.10 -24.81
C GLU A 68 -2.06 -0.44 -25.18
N LYS A 69 -2.98 -0.28 -24.21
CA LYS A 69 -4.30 0.34 -24.45
C LYS A 69 -4.38 1.72 -23.80
N VAL A 70 -5.18 2.60 -24.37
CA VAL A 70 -5.48 3.91 -23.80
C VAL A 70 -6.79 3.81 -23.02
N PRO A 71 -6.86 4.34 -21.77
CA PRO A 71 -8.11 4.41 -21.02
C PRO A 71 -9.22 5.17 -21.79
N ALA A 72 -10.49 4.92 -21.43
CA ALA A 72 -11.63 5.58 -22.05
C ALA A 72 -11.62 7.12 -21.92
N SER A 73 -10.83 7.68 -21.00
CA SER A 73 -10.56 9.12 -20.90
C SER A 73 -9.75 9.70 -22.07
N GLY A 74 -9.06 8.86 -22.83
CA GLY A 74 -8.06 9.29 -23.81
C GLY A 74 -6.72 9.71 -23.19
N ASN A 75 -6.60 9.73 -21.85
CA ASN A 75 -5.40 10.16 -21.16
C ASN A 75 -4.57 8.95 -20.69
N LYS A 76 -3.40 8.76 -21.30
CA LYS A 76 -2.52 7.62 -20.99
C LYS A 76 -1.88 7.70 -19.59
N HIS A 77 -1.92 8.85 -18.92
CA HIS A 77 -1.52 8.99 -17.53
C HIS A 77 -2.50 8.35 -16.53
N ASP A 78 -3.74 8.11 -16.93
CA ASP A 78 -4.68 7.40 -16.07
C ASP A 78 -4.29 5.92 -15.98
N TYR A 79 -4.24 5.43 -14.74
CA TYR A 79 -4.00 4.02 -14.47
C TYR A 79 -5.10 3.16 -15.08
N MET A 80 -4.72 2.08 -15.74
CA MET A 80 -5.65 1.14 -16.35
C MET A 80 -5.23 -0.29 -16.09
N SER A 81 -6.16 -1.10 -15.60
CA SER A 81 -5.97 -2.55 -15.47
C SER A 81 -7.22 -3.31 -15.88
N GLN A 82 -7.08 -4.61 -16.10
CA GLN A 82 -8.18 -5.51 -16.46
C GLN A 82 -8.52 -6.40 -15.26
N ALA A 83 -9.81 -6.68 -15.08
CA ALA A 83 -10.30 -7.65 -14.12
C ALA A 83 -9.69 -9.03 -14.40
N ARG A 84 -9.01 -9.60 -13.38
CA ARG A 84 -8.12 -10.77 -13.51
C ARG A 84 -8.80 -11.99 -14.12
N TYR A 85 -10.03 -12.27 -13.71
CA TYR A 85 -10.75 -13.49 -14.00
C TYR A 85 -11.80 -13.33 -15.13
N TYR A 86 -11.64 -12.31 -15.98
CA TYR A 86 -12.55 -12.05 -17.07
C TYR A 86 -11.90 -12.37 -18.42
N TRP A 87 -12.63 -13.14 -19.23
CA TRP A 87 -12.19 -13.71 -20.48
C TRP A 87 -13.16 -13.36 -21.60
N PRO A 88 -12.71 -13.34 -22.86
CA PRO A 88 -13.62 -13.19 -23.99
C PRO A 88 -14.77 -14.20 -23.92
N ASP A 89 -15.99 -13.76 -24.21
CA ASP A 89 -17.16 -14.62 -24.33
C ASP A 89 -17.01 -15.49 -25.60
N PRO A 90 -16.86 -16.83 -25.49
CA PRO A 90 -16.66 -17.68 -26.64
C PRO A 90 -17.89 -17.79 -27.53
N THR A 91 -19.06 -17.33 -27.07
CA THR A 91 -20.31 -17.34 -27.85
C THR A 91 -20.49 -16.09 -28.70
N LYS A 92 -19.59 -15.11 -28.59
CA LYS A 92 -19.65 -13.83 -29.30
C LYS A 92 -18.53 -13.71 -30.34
N PRO A 93 -18.80 -13.22 -31.55
CA PRO A 93 -17.76 -13.07 -32.56
C PRO A 93 -16.60 -12.14 -32.19
N ASP A 94 -16.89 -11.08 -31.39
CA ASP A 94 -15.93 -10.11 -30.86
C ASP A 94 -15.45 -10.43 -29.46
N GLY A 95 -15.98 -11.50 -28.82
CA GLY A 95 -15.71 -11.89 -27.46
C GLY A 95 -16.29 -10.94 -26.40
N LEU A 96 -17.14 -9.97 -26.78
CA LEU A 96 -17.67 -8.95 -25.87
C LEU A 96 -19.15 -9.18 -25.50
N PRO A 97 -19.54 -8.83 -24.27
CA PRO A 97 -18.69 -8.47 -23.13
C PRO A 97 -17.96 -9.69 -22.55
N TYR A 98 -16.78 -9.46 -21.92
CA TYR A 98 -16.05 -10.54 -21.25
C TYR A 98 -16.87 -11.16 -20.13
N VAL A 99 -16.67 -12.48 -19.92
CA VAL A 99 -17.35 -13.30 -18.90
C VAL A 99 -16.39 -13.75 -17.80
N SER A 100 -16.92 -13.98 -16.60
CA SER A 100 -16.11 -14.38 -15.45
C SER A 100 -15.76 -15.87 -15.47
N ARG A 101 -14.49 -16.18 -15.13
CA ARG A 101 -13.98 -17.54 -14.83
C ARG A 101 -13.17 -17.47 -13.55
N ASP A 102 -13.85 -17.67 -12.41
CA ASP A 102 -13.20 -17.48 -11.09
C ASP A 102 -12.00 -18.41 -10.93
N GLY A 103 -10.87 -17.84 -10.47
CA GLY A 103 -9.62 -18.57 -10.30
C GLY A 103 -8.71 -18.62 -11.55
N GLU A 104 -9.23 -18.35 -12.75
CA GLU A 104 -8.47 -18.39 -14.00
C GLU A 104 -7.98 -17.01 -14.42
N SER A 105 -6.69 -16.74 -14.20
CA SER A 105 -6.09 -15.45 -14.56
C SER A 105 -5.94 -15.29 -16.08
N ASN A 106 -6.50 -14.21 -16.61
CA ASN A 106 -6.32 -13.85 -18.03
C ASN A 106 -4.97 -13.16 -18.25
N PRO A 107 -4.07 -13.67 -19.12
CA PRO A 107 -2.75 -13.09 -19.35
C PRO A 107 -2.78 -11.70 -20.02
N GLU A 108 -3.88 -11.27 -20.63
CA GLU A 108 -4.02 -9.92 -21.18
C GLU A 108 -3.78 -8.82 -20.13
N LEU A 109 -4.02 -9.11 -18.84
CA LEU A 109 -3.74 -8.17 -17.76
C LEU A 109 -2.27 -7.70 -17.74
N ASN A 110 -1.32 -8.51 -18.26
CA ASN A 110 0.11 -8.17 -18.29
C ASN A 110 0.43 -7.00 -19.26
N LYS A 111 -0.47 -6.72 -20.20
CA LYS A 111 -0.32 -5.62 -21.16
C LYS A 111 -0.67 -4.25 -20.56
N LEU A 112 -1.25 -4.24 -19.37
CA LEU A 112 -1.73 -3.05 -18.67
C LEU A 112 -0.90 -2.75 -17.42
N ASP A 113 -1.35 -1.81 -16.58
CA ASP A 113 -0.51 -1.19 -15.56
C ASP A 113 -0.35 -1.99 -14.27
N ARG A 114 -1.23 -2.97 -13.97
CA ARG A 114 -1.24 -3.65 -12.67
C ARG A 114 0.12 -4.22 -12.26
N ASN A 115 0.74 -4.99 -13.15
CA ASN A 115 2.03 -5.61 -12.85
C ASN A 115 3.15 -4.57 -12.78
N ARG A 116 3.04 -3.47 -13.55
CA ARG A 116 4.01 -2.36 -13.51
C ARG A 116 3.94 -1.60 -12.21
N LEU A 117 2.73 -1.34 -11.70
CA LEU A 117 2.53 -0.70 -10.40
C LEU A 117 3.11 -1.57 -9.27
N GLY A 118 2.72 -2.85 -9.23
CA GLY A 118 3.25 -3.77 -8.21
C GLY A 118 4.76 -3.93 -8.28
N ALA A 119 5.33 -4.04 -9.49
CA ALA A 119 6.77 -4.12 -9.68
C ALA A 119 7.48 -2.82 -9.25
N THR A 120 6.92 -1.65 -9.53
CA THR A 120 7.48 -0.36 -9.08
C THR A 120 7.51 -0.30 -7.55
N ALA A 121 6.40 -0.63 -6.90
CA ALA A 121 6.31 -0.63 -5.43
C ALA A 121 7.33 -1.61 -4.81
N SER A 122 7.37 -2.86 -5.28
CA SER A 122 8.32 -3.87 -4.80
C SER A 122 9.78 -3.47 -5.00
N ARG A 123 10.13 -2.91 -6.17
CA ARG A 123 11.50 -2.44 -6.46
C ARG A 123 11.91 -1.30 -5.53
N VAL A 124 11.01 -0.34 -5.27
CA VAL A 124 11.26 0.75 -4.32
C VAL A 124 11.47 0.20 -2.92
N THR A 125 10.66 -0.75 -2.48
CA THR A 125 10.78 -1.41 -1.18
C THR A 125 12.12 -2.14 -1.04
N THR A 126 12.49 -2.97 -2.01
CA THR A 126 13.78 -3.70 -2.01
C THR A 126 14.98 -2.76 -1.95
N LEU A 127 14.99 -1.73 -2.79
CA LEU A 127 16.08 -0.75 -2.84
C LEU A 127 16.18 0.09 -1.56
N ALA A 128 15.05 0.48 -0.98
CA ALA A 128 15.00 1.23 0.27
C ALA A 128 15.55 0.41 1.45
N LEU A 129 15.16 -0.87 1.54
CA LEU A 129 15.71 -1.79 2.55
C LEU A 129 17.21 -2.03 2.35
N ALA A 130 17.66 -2.24 1.10
CA ALA A 130 19.07 -2.40 0.80
C ALA A 130 19.87 -1.16 1.20
N TRP A 131 19.40 0.04 0.89
CA TRP A 131 19.99 1.29 1.36
C TRP A 131 20.01 1.37 2.89
N TYR A 132 18.88 1.10 3.53
CA TYR A 132 18.78 1.20 4.99
C TYR A 132 19.80 0.32 5.71
N PHE A 133 19.96 -0.92 5.29
CA PHE A 133 20.87 -1.87 5.92
C PHE A 133 22.33 -1.68 5.53
N SER A 134 22.63 -1.35 4.27
CA SER A 134 24.01 -1.20 3.80
C SER A 134 24.60 0.20 3.96
N GLY A 135 23.75 1.23 3.94
CA GLY A 135 24.17 2.63 3.82
C GLY A 135 24.63 3.04 2.42
N GLU A 136 24.58 2.16 1.43
CA GLU A 136 25.04 2.44 0.06
C GLU A 136 24.04 3.30 -0.70
N GLU A 137 24.39 4.56 -0.92
CA GLU A 137 23.51 5.58 -1.50
C GLU A 137 23.02 5.26 -2.93
N LYS A 138 23.74 4.40 -3.68
CA LYS A 138 23.33 3.92 -5.01
C LYS A 138 21.90 3.34 -5.03
N TYR A 139 21.51 2.63 -3.96
CA TYR A 139 20.18 2.04 -3.86
C TYR A 139 19.10 3.12 -3.63
N ALA A 140 19.37 4.10 -2.75
CA ALA A 140 18.46 5.22 -2.54
C ALA A 140 18.31 6.09 -3.78
N GLN A 141 19.39 6.30 -4.54
CA GLN A 141 19.33 7.00 -5.83
C GLN A 141 18.39 6.30 -6.80
N LYS A 142 18.55 4.97 -6.95
CA LYS A 142 17.70 4.18 -7.84
C LYS A 142 16.25 4.16 -7.39
N ALA A 143 15.98 3.95 -6.10
CA ALA A 143 14.62 4.02 -5.55
C ALA A 143 13.96 5.38 -5.84
N THR A 144 14.71 6.46 -5.65
CA THR A 144 14.23 7.82 -5.91
C THR A 144 13.92 8.06 -7.39
N GLU A 145 14.77 7.54 -8.29
CA GLU A 145 14.51 7.57 -9.73
C GLU A 145 13.18 6.89 -10.08
N LEU A 146 12.95 5.68 -9.56
CA LEU A 146 11.69 4.94 -9.80
C LEU A 146 10.47 5.71 -9.28
N ILE A 147 10.57 6.32 -8.09
CA ILE A 147 9.52 7.15 -7.52
C ILE A 147 9.24 8.37 -8.41
N ARG A 148 10.27 9.08 -8.87
CA ARG A 148 10.10 10.26 -9.71
C ARG A 148 9.41 9.93 -11.01
N VAL A 149 9.80 8.88 -11.69
CA VAL A 149 9.19 8.45 -12.95
C VAL A 149 7.72 8.07 -12.78
N TRP A 150 7.37 7.35 -11.71
CA TRP A 150 6.00 6.90 -11.52
C TRP A 150 5.05 8.00 -11.02
N PHE A 151 5.54 8.91 -10.16
CA PHE A 151 4.68 9.84 -9.43
C PHE A 151 4.84 11.32 -9.82
N PHE A 152 6.00 11.75 -10.33
CA PHE A 152 6.32 13.18 -10.45
C PHE A 152 6.51 13.67 -11.87
N ASP A 153 7.22 12.92 -12.70
CA ASP A 153 7.62 13.38 -14.03
C ASP A 153 6.41 13.57 -14.92
N LYS A 154 6.27 14.78 -15.44
CA LYS A 154 5.08 15.18 -16.20
C LYS A 154 4.81 14.31 -17.43
N ASP A 155 5.84 13.69 -18.00
CA ASP A 155 5.74 12.86 -19.22
C ASP A 155 5.45 11.39 -18.92
N THR A 156 5.62 10.94 -17.66
CA THR A 156 5.53 9.51 -17.31
C THR A 156 4.63 9.20 -16.11
N ARG A 157 4.34 10.18 -15.27
CA ARG A 157 3.63 9.98 -14.00
C ARG A 157 2.22 9.42 -14.16
N MET A 158 1.82 8.64 -13.19
CA MET A 158 0.44 8.24 -12.99
C MET A 158 -0.41 9.38 -12.42
N ASN A 159 -1.63 9.57 -12.93
CA ASN A 159 -2.63 10.39 -12.26
C ASN A 159 -3.10 9.72 -10.97
N PRO A 160 -3.34 10.48 -9.87
CA PRO A 160 -3.69 9.92 -8.56
C PRO A 160 -5.18 9.50 -8.48
N ASN A 161 -5.57 8.55 -9.32
CA ASN A 161 -6.88 7.93 -9.32
C ASN A 161 -6.80 6.50 -9.88
N LEU A 162 -7.85 5.72 -9.66
CA LEU A 162 -7.99 4.34 -10.12
C LEU A 162 -9.29 4.16 -10.96
N GLU A 163 -9.71 5.21 -11.66
CA GLU A 163 -10.96 5.27 -12.42
C GLU A 163 -11.11 4.12 -13.43
N TYR A 164 -9.98 3.64 -13.99
CA TYR A 164 -9.96 2.58 -15.01
C TYR A 164 -9.32 1.28 -14.50
N ALA A 165 -9.24 1.14 -13.17
CA ALA A 165 -8.68 -0.06 -12.54
C ALA A 165 -9.68 -1.22 -12.60
N GLN A 166 -9.19 -2.41 -12.95
CA GLN A 166 -9.96 -3.64 -13.11
C GLN A 166 -11.19 -3.47 -14.03
N MET A 167 -11.04 -2.75 -15.13
CA MET A 167 -12.09 -2.66 -16.13
C MET A 167 -12.39 -4.05 -16.73
N ILE A 168 -13.62 -4.23 -17.18
CA ILE A 168 -14.05 -5.45 -17.89
C ILE A 168 -14.35 -5.06 -19.32
N PRO A 169 -13.68 -5.62 -20.34
CA PRO A 169 -13.97 -5.30 -21.74
C PRO A 169 -15.44 -5.54 -22.06
N GLY A 170 -16.04 -4.55 -22.74
CA GLY A 170 -17.46 -4.56 -23.09
C GLY A 170 -18.43 -4.16 -21.96
N HIS A 171 -17.92 -3.83 -20.75
CA HIS A 171 -18.74 -3.35 -19.65
C HIS A 171 -18.46 -1.88 -19.32
N ASN A 172 -19.44 -1.22 -18.72
CA ASN A 172 -19.35 0.10 -18.07
C ASN A 172 -18.59 1.18 -18.86
N GLY A 173 -18.73 1.18 -20.20
CA GLY A 173 -18.06 2.16 -21.06
C GLY A 173 -16.53 2.18 -20.93
N GLY A 174 -15.91 1.07 -20.53
CA GLY A 174 -14.46 0.95 -20.31
C GLY A 174 -13.97 1.54 -19.00
N LYS A 175 -14.84 1.99 -18.10
CA LYS A 175 -14.49 2.37 -16.74
C LYS A 175 -14.15 1.15 -15.89
N GLY A 176 -13.35 1.38 -14.85
CA GLY A 176 -13.04 0.38 -13.84
C GLY A 176 -14.23 0.07 -12.93
N ARG A 177 -14.01 -0.81 -11.98
CA ARG A 177 -14.97 -1.20 -10.95
C ARG A 177 -14.38 -1.00 -9.55
N CYS A 178 -15.18 -1.12 -8.50
CA CYS A 178 -14.75 -0.93 -7.12
C CYS A 178 -13.54 -1.79 -6.76
N TYR A 179 -13.51 -3.04 -7.17
CA TYR A 179 -12.42 -3.99 -6.94
C TYR A 179 -11.05 -3.52 -7.47
N GLY A 180 -11.04 -2.53 -8.33
CA GLY A 180 -9.81 -1.90 -8.83
C GLY A 180 -9.02 -1.16 -7.76
N VAL A 181 -9.64 -0.76 -6.65
CA VAL A 181 -8.94 -0.13 -5.51
C VAL A 181 -7.86 -1.04 -4.94
N LEU A 182 -8.05 -2.36 -4.97
CA LEU A 182 -7.07 -3.34 -4.51
C LEU A 182 -5.74 -3.30 -5.30
N ASP A 183 -5.74 -2.82 -6.52
CA ASP A 183 -4.52 -2.80 -7.33
C ASP A 183 -3.42 -1.94 -6.71
N SER A 184 -3.77 -0.96 -5.87
CA SER A 184 -2.85 -0.09 -5.15
C SER A 184 -2.40 -0.62 -3.78
N TYR A 185 -2.79 -1.84 -3.39
CA TYR A 185 -2.44 -2.39 -2.06
C TYR A 185 -0.93 -2.45 -1.81
N SER A 186 -0.14 -2.69 -2.83
CA SER A 186 1.33 -2.69 -2.73
C SER A 186 1.93 -1.36 -2.26
N PHE A 187 1.16 -0.28 -2.26
CA PHE A 187 1.59 0.99 -1.69
C PHE A 187 1.67 0.96 -0.16
N VAL A 188 0.95 0.07 0.53
CA VAL A 188 0.97 -0.01 2.00
C VAL A 188 2.41 -0.23 2.48
N GLU A 189 3.07 -1.27 1.99
CA GLU A 189 4.46 -1.56 2.34
C GLU A 189 5.46 -0.56 1.73
N MET A 190 5.22 -0.14 0.49
CA MET A 190 6.07 0.85 -0.18
C MET A 190 6.16 2.17 0.61
N LEU A 191 5.09 2.60 1.25
CA LEU A 191 5.10 3.84 2.04
C LEU A 191 6.01 3.74 3.27
N ASP A 192 6.09 2.57 3.91
CA ASP A 192 7.07 2.33 4.99
C ASP A 192 8.51 2.37 4.47
N ALA A 193 8.75 1.80 3.30
CA ALA A 193 10.04 1.86 2.63
C ALA A 193 10.45 3.31 2.28
N VAL A 194 9.51 4.11 1.79
CA VAL A 194 9.73 5.55 1.53
C VAL A 194 10.11 6.30 2.80
N LYS A 195 9.52 5.94 3.95
CA LYS A 195 9.90 6.54 5.23
C LYS A 195 11.37 6.28 5.59
N LEU A 196 11.91 5.14 5.23
CA LEU A 196 13.35 4.91 5.38
C LEU A 196 14.14 5.85 4.45
N LEU A 197 13.75 5.97 3.18
CA LEU A 197 14.43 6.83 2.19
C LEU A 197 14.45 8.31 2.57
N GLU A 198 13.51 8.81 3.37
CA GLU A 198 13.51 10.20 3.86
C GLU A 198 14.80 10.58 4.64
N GLN A 199 15.58 9.60 5.09
CA GLN A 199 16.87 9.80 5.75
C GLN A 199 18.06 9.80 4.77
N SER A 200 17.84 9.46 3.49
CA SER A 200 18.90 9.47 2.46
C SER A 200 19.11 10.85 1.88
N LYS A 201 20.28 11.06 1.26
CA LYS A 201 20.59 12.31 0.53
C LYS A 201 19.87 12.39 -0.81
N SER A 202 19.51 11.24 -1.38
CA SER A 202 18.92 11.15 -2.72
C SER A 202 17.44 11.46 -2.75
N PHE A 203 16.71 11.13 -1.68
CA PHE A 203 15.29 11.42 -1.54
C PHE A 203 15.11 12.72 -0.74
N THR A 204 14.92 13.81 -1.45
CA THR A 204 14.92 15.15 -0.86
C THR A 204 13.60 15.49 -0.15
N ALA A 205 13.62 16.52 0.70
CA ALA A 205 12.39 17.05 1.31
C ALA A 205 11.36 17.53 0.25
N LYS A 206 11.82 17.92 -0.95
CA LYS A 206 10.93 18.24 -2.07
C LYS A 206 10.24 16.97 -2.59
N ASP A 207 10.97 15.87 -2.74
CA ASP A 207 10.42 14.57 -3.18
C ASP A 207 9.37 14.07 -2.17
N SER A 208 9.68 14.15 -0.86
CA SER A 208 8.74 13.77 0.20
C SER A 208 7.43 14.58 0.12
N LYS A 209 7.52 15.92 0.01
CA LYS A 209 6.32 16.77 -0.13
C LYS A 209 5.51 16.49 -1.38
N GLN A 210 6.18 16.25 -2.51
CA GLN A 210 5.50 15.90 -3.77
C GLN A 210 4.77 14.56 -3.67
N LEU A 211 5.40 13.56 -3.05
CA LEU A 211 4.81 12.25 -2.87
C LEU A 211 3.62 12.30 -1.90
N GLN A 212 3.75 13.00 -0.77
CA GLN A 212 2.65 13.24 0.16
C GLN A 212 1.46 13.93 -0.53
N ALA A 213 1.73 14.94 -1.37
CA ALA A 213 0.68 15.63 -2.12
C ALA A 213 -0.02 14.70 -3.14
N TRP A 214 0.75 13.81 -3.80
CA TRP A 214 0.19 12.83 -4.72
C TRP A 214 -0.70 11.81 -3.98
N PHE A 215 -0.21 11.25 -2.88
CA PHE A 215 -0.98 10.31 -2.06
C PHE A 215 -2.19 10.97 -1.39
N GLY A 216 -2.10 12.25 -1.02
CA GLY A 216 -3.25 13.01 -0.52
C GLY A 216 -4.38 13.11 -1.54
N LYS A 217 -4.04 13.29 -2.83
CA LYS A 217 -5.04 13.26 -3.93
C LYS A 217 -5.61 11.87 -4.14
N LEU A 218 -4.79 10.82 -4.10
CA LEU A 218 -5.25 9.44 -4.20
C LEU A 218 -6.18 9.09 -3.03
N LEU A 219 -5.82 9.45 -1.80
CA LEU A 219 -6.67 9.26 -0.63
C LEU A 219 -8.03 9.92 -0.81
N ASN A 220 -8.04 11.19 -1.24
CA ASN A 220 -9.29 11.88 -1.51
C ASN A 220 -10.14 11.16 -2.56
N TRP A 221 -9.51 10.68 -3.65
CA TRP A 221 -10.22 9.91 -4.67
C TRP A 221 -10.79 8.61 -4.11
N ILE A 222 -10.02 7.85 -3.32
CA ILE A 222 -10.47 6.61 -2.69
C ILE A 222 -11.68 6.87 -1.77
N LEU A 223 -11.65 7.96 -0.99
CA LEU A 223 -12.72 8.28 -0.04
C LEU A 223 -14.00 8.82 -0.71
N THR A 224 -13.89 9.47 -1.86
CA THR A 224 -15.01 10.23 -2.46
C THR A 224 -15.55 9.65 -3.77
N SER A 225 -14.79 8.82 -4.47
CA SER A 225 -15.25 8.22 -5.73
C SER A 225 -16.33 7.16 -5.50
N PRO A 226 -17.24 6.96 -6.48
CA PRO A 226 -18.21 5.87 -6.41
C PRO A 226 -17.57 4.50 -6.21
N GLN A 227 -16.45 4.23 -6.91
CA GLN A 227 -15.71 2.98 -6.81
C GLN A 227 -15.12 2.77 -5.40
N GLY A 228 -14.50 3.80 -4.81
CA GLY A 228 -13.95 3.71 -3.46
C GLY A 228 -15.04 3.52 -2.40
N GLN A 229 -16.15 4.22 -2.52
CA GLN A 229 -17.29 4.08 -1.61
C GLN A 229 -17.94 2.69 -1.73
N GLU A 230 -18.04 2.13 -2.93
CA GLU A 230 -18.55 0.78 -3.14
C GLU A 230 -17.60 -0.27 -2.57
N GLU A 231 -16.27 -0.12 -2.78
CA GLU A 231 -15.25 -1.02 -2.23
C GLU A 231 -15.25 -1.04 -0.70
N SER A 232 -15.43 0.11 -0.07
CA SER A 232 -15.54 0.21 1.39
C SER A 232 -16.69 -0.58 2.01
N ARG A 233 -17.72 -0.91 1.21
CA ARG A 233 -18.92 -1.64 1.66
C ARG A 233 -18.91 -3.14 1.31
N GLN A 234 -17.83 -3.64 0.70
CA GLN A 234 -17.74 -5.07 0.41
C GLN A 234 -17.74 -5.90 1.71
N ALA A 235 -18.33 -7.09 1.65
CA ALA A 235 -18.51 -7.94 2.82
C ALA A 235 -17.34 -8.93 3.05
N ASN A 236 -16.23 -8.78 2.34
CA ASN A 236 -15.11 -9.73 2.31
C ASN A 236 -13.76 -9.00 2.37
N ASN A 237 -12.65 -9.71 2.08
CA ASN A 237 -11.29 -9.19 2.08
C ASN A 237 -11.12 -7.83 1.35
N HIS A 238 -11.94 -7.53 0.38
CA HIS A 238 -11.93 -6.27 -0.36
C HIS A 238 -12.06 -5.05 0.54
N SER A 239 -13.06 -5.03 1.41
CA SER A 239 -13.25 -3.89 2.32
C SER A 239 -12.19 -3.82 3.43
N THR A 240 -11.61 -4.95 3.84
CA THR A 240 -10.49 -4.98 4.79
C THR A 240 -9.22 -4.41 4.14
N ALA A 241 -8.94 -4.81 2.90
CA ALA A 241 -7.83 -4.25 2.12
C ALA A 241 -8.03 -2.75 1.83
N TYR A 242 -9.27 -2.32 1.56
CA TYR A 242 -9.62 -0.91 1.45
C TYR A 242 -9.24 -0.14 2.72
N ASP A 243 -9.65 -0.63 3.89
CA ASP A 243 -9.35 0.01 5.17
C ASP A 243 -7.85 0.10 5.41
N ALA A 244 -7.09 -0.98 5.16
CA ALA A 244 -5.64 -0.98 5.32
C ALA A 244 -4.95 0.07 4.42
N GLN A 245 -5.37 0.19 3.16
CA GLN A 245 -4.84 1.21 2.24
C GLN A 245 -5.17 2.62 2.68
N VAL A 246 -6.43 2.88 3.08
CA VAL A 246 -6.86 4.19 3.57
C VAL A 246 -6.06 4.58 4.80
N ILE A 247 -5.88 3.66 5.75
CA ILE A 247 -5.11 3.93 6.98
C ILE A 247 -3.65 4.23 6.65
N ALA A 248 -2.99 3.39 5.85
CA ALA A 248 -1.58 3.57 5.48
C ALA A 248 -1.34 4.92 4.79
N ILE A 249 -2.19 5.27 3.80
CA ILE A 249 -2.07 6.53 3.08
C ILE A 249 -2.41 7.72 4.00
N ALA A 250 -3.41 7.60 4.87
CA ALA A 250 -3.77 8.63 5.82
C ALA A 250 -2.64 8.90 6.84
N LEU A 251 -2.00 7.86 7.35
CA LEU A 251 -0.83 7.98 8.23
C LEU A 251 0.34 8.65 7.51
N TYR A 252 0.64 8.22 6.28
CA TYR A 252 1.72 8.79 5.46
C TYR A 252 1.51 10.27 5.14
N THR A 253 0.27 10.67 4.90
CA THR A 253 -0.10 12.06 4.57
C THR A 253 -0.43 12.93 5.79
N GLY A 254 -0.31 12.38 7.00
CA GLY A 254 -0.59 13.09 8.26
C GLY A 254 -2.09 13.29 8.55
N ASN A 255 -2.98 12.62 7.82
CA ASN A 255 -4.43 12.71 8.05
C ASN A 255 -4.88 11.76 9.19
N LEU A 256 -4.40 12.03 10.40
CA LEU A 256 -4.67 11.19 11.58
C LEU A 256 -6.16 11.05 11.90
N LYS A 257 -6.98 12.03 11.52
CA LYS A 257 -8.43 11.96 11.73
C LYS A 257 -9.02 10.78 10.96
N VAL A 258 -8.76 10.71 9.65
CA VAL A 258 -9.24 9.60 8.79
C VAL A 258 -8.69 8.26 9.29
N ALA A 259 -7.39 8.19 9.61
CA ALA A 259 -6.78 6.95 10.11
C ALA A 259 -7.51 6.44 11.36
N ARG A 260 -7.74 7.32 12.35
CA ARG A 260 -8.44 6.96 13.60
C ARG A 260 -9.90 6.55 13.37
N GLU A 261 -10.61 7.28 12.52
CA GLU A 261 -12.01 6.96 12.20
C GLU A 261 -12.15 5.57 11.58
N VAL A 262 -11.29 5.23 10.62
CA VAL A 262 -11.31 3.91 9.97
C VAL A 262 -10.90 2.82 10.94
N ILE A 263 -9.77 2.97 11.66
CA ILE A 263 -9.28 1.98 12.63
C ILE A 263 -10.35 1.66 13.69
N ASN A 264 -10.96 2.67 14.29
CA ASN A 264 -11.98 2.45 15.33
C ASN A 264 -13.22 1.72 14.80
N ALA A 265 -13.49 1.79 13.50
CA ALA A 265 -14.61 1.11 12.89
C ALA A 265 -14.32 -0.37 12.52
N VAL A 266 -13.05 -0.76 12.41
CA VAL A 266 -12.63 -2.10 11.95
C VAL A 266 -13.24 -3.24 12.77
N PRO A 267 -13.23 -3.24 14.12
CA PRO A 267 -13.79 -4.35 14.86
C PRO A 267 -15.25 -4.63 14.48
N ALA A 268 -16.11 -3.61 14.51
CA ALA A 268 -17.53 -3.76 14.22
C ALA A 268 -17.82 -4.01 12.73
N LYS A 269 -17.09 -3.35 11.83
CA LYS A 269 -17.37 -3.42 10.39
C LYS A 269 -16.68 -4.56 9.66
N ARG A 270 -15.59 -5.12 10.21
CA ARG A 270 -14.77 -6.15 9.53
C ARG A 270 -14.67 -7.41 10.37
N ILE A 271 -14.10 -7.33 11.57
CA ILE A 271 -13.82 -8.53 12.36
C ILE A 271 -15.11 -9.27 12.70
N PHE A 272 -16.06 -8.58 13.35
CA PHE A 272 -17.28 -9.21 13.83
C PHE A 272 -18.32 -9.52 12.74
N THR A 273 -18.14 -9.00 11.53
CA THR A 273 -19.02 -9.26 10.39
C THR A 273 -18.46 -10.27 9.39
N GLN A 274 -17.14 -10.40 9.32
CA GLN A 274 -16.48 -11.26 8.33
C GLN A 274 -15.94 -12.57 8.92
N ILE A 275 -15.77 -12.63 10.24
CA ILE A 275 -15.22 -13.80 10.95
C ILE A 275 -16.27 -14.31 11.92
N GLU A 276 -16.64 -15.58 11.78
CA GLU A 276 -17.60 -16.27 12.66
C GLU A 276 -16.97 -16.57 14.04
N PRO A 277 -17.77 -16.90 15.08
CA PRO A 277 -17.25 -17.23 16.42
C PRO A 277 -16.21 -18.34 16.47
N ASP A 278 -16.23 -19.26 15.50
CA ASP A 278 -15.28 -20.35 15.37
C ASP A 278 -14.05 -20.04 14.50
N GLY A 279 -13.90 -18.76 14.10
CA GLY A 279 -12.78 -18.27 13.29
C GLY A 279 -12.95 -18.44 11.77
N ARG A 280 -14.05 -19.06 11.30
CA ARG A 280 -14.29 -19.18 9.87
C ARG A 280 -14.57 -17.84 9.21
N GLN A 281 -14.16 -17.72 7.94
CA GLN A 281 -14.39 -16.55 7.08
C GLN A 281 -15.30 -16.96 5.90
N PRO A 282 -16.64 -16.97 6.07
CA PRO A 282 -17.57 -17.60 5.10
C PRO A 282 -17.48 -17.01 3.70
N HIS A 283 -17.21 -15.73 3.55
CA HIS A 283 -17.08 -15.06 2.24
C HIS A 283 -15.82 -15.51 1.49
N GLU A 284 -14.74 -15.80 2.20
CA GLU A 284 -13.48 -16.29 1.62
C GLU A 284 -13.55 -17.79 1.34
N LEU A 285 -14.19 -18.54 2.23
CA LEU A 285 -14.34 -19.99 2.09
C LEU A 285 -15.21 -20.43 0.89
N ARG A 286 -16.05 -19.52 0.36
CA ARG A 286 -16.84 -19.76 -0.85
C ARG A 286 -16.07 -19.63 -2.15
N ARG A 287 -14.84 -19.11 -2.08
CA ARG A 287 -14.01 -18.87 -3.26
C ARG A 287 -13.28 -20.14 -3.69
N THR A 288 -12.95 -20.25 -5.00
CA THR A 288 -12.19 -21.37 -5.57
C THR A 288 -10.81 -21.56 -4.92
N LEU A 289 -10.17 -20.46 -4.47
CA LEU A 289 -8.89 -20.45 -3.78
C LEU A 289 -9.08 -20.06 -2.30
N ALA A 290 -10.00 -20.72 -1.60
CA ALA A 290 -10.48 -20.39 -0.26
C ALA A 290 -9.39 -20.11 0.77
N PHE A 291 -8.39 -20.99 0.84
CA PHE A 291 -7.26 -20.84 1.77
C PHE A 291 -6.47 -19.53 1.51
N GLY A 292 -6.12 -19.28 0.24
CA GLY A 292 -5.41 -18.08 -0.15
C GLY A 292 -6.19 -16.81 0.17
N TYR A 293 -7.50 -16.80 -0.06
CA TYR A 293 -8.33 -15.64 0.27
C TYR A 293 -8.48 -15.42 1.78
N SER A 294 -8.59 -16.49 2.56
CA SER A 294 -8.64 -16.38 4.02
C SER A 294 -7.34 -15.84 4.60
N GLN A 295 -6.18 -16.29 4.11
CA GLN A 295 -4.89 -15.72 4.46
C GLN A 295 -4.78 -14.24 4.04
N TYR A 296 -5.22 -13.91 2.84
CA TYR A 296 -5.17 -12.55 2.31
C TYR A 296 -5.96 -11.57 3.19
N ASN A 297 -7.18 -11.96 3.59
CA ASN A 297 -7.96 -11.14 4.51
C ASN A 297 -7.27 -10.98 5.88
N LEU A 298 -6.70 -12.06 6.41
CA LEU A 298 -5.97 -12.02 7.68
C LEU A 298 -4.74 -11.09 7.59
N THR A 299 -4.00 -11.14 6.49
CA THR A 299 -2.85 -10.23 6.26
C THR A 299 -3.28 -8.76 6.37
N HIS A 300 -4.40 -8.39 5.74
CA HIS A 300 -4.90 -7.01 5.82
C HIS A 300 -5.30 -6.61 7.24
N LEU A 301 -5.91 -7.52 7.99
CA LEU A 301 -6.23 -7.26 9.40
C LEU A 301 -4.96 -7.06 10.23
N LEU A 302 -3.92 -7.89 10.03
CA LEU A 302 -2.64 -7.75 10.73
C LEU A 302 -1.95 -6.42 10.39
N ASP A 303 -1.96 -5.99 9.13
CA ASP A 303 -1.45 -4.66 8.76
C ASP A 303 -2.20 -3.55 9.50
N ILE A 304 -3.54 -3.65 9.58
CA ILE A 304 -4.34 -2.68 10.33
C ILE A 304 -4.00 -2.70 11.81
N PHE A 305 -3.79 -3.87 12.43
CA PHE A 305 -3.35 -3.98 13.83
C PHE A 305 -2.02 -3.28 14.06
N CYS A 306 -1.03 -3.55 13.23
CA CYS A 306 0.28 -2.87 13.31
C CYS A 306 0.10 -1.34 13.22
N MET A 307 -0.68 -0.86 12.25
CA MET A 307 -0.95 0.57 12.08
C MET A 307 -1.69 1.20 13.27
N ALA A 308 -2.65 0.48 13.86
CA ALA A 308 -3.40 0.94 15.03
C ALA A 308 -2.49 1.13 16.25
N GLU A 309 -1.60 0.17 16.51
CA GLU A 309 -0.63 0.24 17.61
C GLU A 309 0.30 1.46 17.47
N LYS A 310 0.74 1.79 16.24
CA LYS A 310 1.62 2.95 15.99
C LYS A 310 1.01 4.29 16.40
N ILE A 311 -0.31 4.38 16.44
CA ILE A 311 -1.02 5.61 16.88
C ILE A 311 -1.74 5.43 18.22
N GLY A 312 -1.38 4.37 18.98
CA GLY A 312 -1.85 4.12 20.34
C GLY A 312 -3.31 3.65 20.43
N ILE A 313 -3.82 3.00 19.38
CA ILE A 313 -5.17 2.42 19.38
C ILE A 313 -5.06 0.89 19.51
N ARG A 314 -5.77 0.33 20.48
CA ARG A 314 -5.81 -1.10 20.78
C ARG A 314 -7.14 -1.69 20.32
N ILE A 315 -7.22 -2.08 19.05
CA ILE A 315 -8.43 -2.73 18.48
C ILE A 315 -8.54 -4.21 18.86
N ASP A 316 -7.46 -4.81 19.30
CA ASP A 316 -7.40 -6.15 19.87
C ASP A 316 -8.20 -6.29 21.20
N ASN A 317 -8.44 -5.20 21.92
CA ASN A 317 -9.28 -5.16 23.12
C ASN A 317 -10.78 -5.09 22.80
N ALA A 318 -11.16 -4.98 21.54
CA ALA A 318 -12.55 -4.89 21.17
C ALA A 318 -13.28 -6.21 21.42
N THR A 319 -14.48 -6.11 22.01
CA THR A 319 -15.37 -7.25 22.25
C THR A 319 -16.69 -7.03 21.51
N SER A 320 -17.15 -8.05 20.81
CA SER A 320 -18.43 -8.01 20.12
C SER A 320 -19.61 -8.13 21.12
N PRO A 321 -20.85 -7.79 20.72
CA PRO A 321 -22.02 -7.96 21.57
C PRO A 321 -22.27 -9.40 22.04
N ASP A 322 -21.81 -10.40 21.29
CA ASP A 322 -21.90 -11.82 21.63
C ASP A 322 -20.65 -12.35 22.36
N GLY A 323 -19.76 -11.46 22.83
CA GLY A 323 -18.61 -11.79 23.68
C GLY A 323 -17.35 -12.22 22.93
N ARG A 324 -17.33 -12.20 21.59
CA ARG A 324 -16.13 -12.47 20.80
C ARG A 324 -15.09 -11.37 20.99
N ASN A 325 -13.84 -11.79 21.06
CA ASN A 325 -12.68 -10.89 21.05
C ASN A 325 -11.64 -11.41 20.05
N PHE A 326 -10.52 -10.75 19.99
CA PHE A 326 -9.46 -11.11 19.05
C PHE A 326 -8.66 -12.36 19.48
N TYR A 327 -8.71 -12.74 20.76
CA TYR A 327 -7.98 -13.85 21.36
C TYR A 327 -8.86 -15.08 21.55
#